data_5c835c4c2e68bdaf830ca291866f9f48
#
_entry.id   5c835c4c2e68bdaf830ca291866f9f48
#
_cell.length_a   1.000
_cell.length_b   1.000
_cell.length_c   1.000
_cell.angle_alpha   90.00
_cell.angle_beta   90.00
_cell.angle_gamma   90.00
#
_symmetry.space_group_name_H-M   'P 1'
#
loop_
_entity.id
_entity.type
_entity.pdbx_description
1 polymer ?
#
loop_
_entity_poly.entity_id
_entity_poly.type
_entity_poly.pdbx_seq_one_letter_code
_entity_poly.pdbx_strand_id
1 'polypeptide(L)'
;MIYTVTLNPSIDYVIELDSLNHGSVNRVNEENIYPGGKGINVSNILNELGYKNIALGFISGFTGKYIVDSMIAKNLNCDFIELSNGFTRINVKIKSNEETEVNGNGPNISEEDLQKLYDKIDNLKNGDILVLAGSIPSTVDDKLYENIMKRLEDKNIKIVVDATKNLLLNVLKYNPFLIKPNNHELEEMFNVKLNSIEDISRYAKKLQDMGARNVLISMGKDGALLLTENNEVFLSNTPKGTVKNSVGAGDSMVAGFIAGYLNTNKYEEALKLGAACGSATAFSNDLAT
;
A
#
# COMPACT_ATOMS: atom_id res chain seq x y z
N MET A 1 15.08 9.33 6.21
CA MET A 1 13.99 8.69 6.97
C MET A 1 12.96 8.16 5.99
N ILE A 2 12.15 7.14 6.37
CA ILE A 2 11.04 6.65 5.54
C ILE A 2 9.73 7.03 6.25
N TYR A 3 8.79 7.58 5.49
CA TYR A 3 7.45 7.91 5.95
C TYR A 3 6.43 7.16 5.11
N THR A 4 5.40 6.61 5.74
CA THR A 4 4.26 6.00 5.05
C THR A 4 2.99 6.75 5.39
N VAL A 5 2.13 6.98 4.42
CA VAL A 5 0.84 7.65 4.62
C VAL A 5 -0.28 6.66 4.38
N THR A 6 -1.15 6.50 5.39
CA THR A 6 -2.42 5.77 5.27
C THR A 6 -3.56 6.73 5.59
N LEU A 7 -4.24 7.21 4.57
CA LEU A 7 -5.30 8.20 4.74
C LEU A 7 -6.57 7.62 5.37
N ASN A 8 -6.83 6.36 5.14
CA ASN A 8 -8.03 5.66 5.63
C ASN A 8 -7.67 4.29 6.22
N PRO A 9 -6.94 4.26 7.35
CA PRO A 9 -6.63 3.01 8.04
C PRO A 9 -7.90 2.28 8.47
N SER A 10 -7.77 1.00 8.80
CA SER A 10 -8.89 0.17 9.23
C SER A 10 -8.51 -0.78 10.35
N ILE A 11 -9.49 -1.26 11.06
CA ILE A 11 -9.43 -2.58 11.67
C ILE A 11 -9.99 -3.56 10.66
N ASP A 12 -9.22 -4.58 10.31
CA ASP A 12 -9.70 -5.69 9.49
C ASP A 12 -10.14 -6.82 10.42
N TYR A 13 -11.46 -7.00 10.55
CA TYR A 13 -12.09 -8.08 11.29
C TYR A 13 -12.31 -9.25 10.33
N VAL A 14 -11.48 -10.27 10.48
CA VAL A 14 -11.48 -11.47 9.63
C VAL A 14 -12.22 -12.57 10.36
N ILE A 15 -13.29 -13.09 9.76
CA ILE A 15 -14.09 -14.17 10.31
C ILE A 15 -14.15 -15.35 9.34
N GLU A 16 -14.13 -16.56 9.89
CA GLU A 16 -14.26 -17.80 9.12
C GLU A 16 -15.50 -18.58 9.55
N LEU A 17 -16.26 -19.04 8.59
CA LEU A 17 -17.47 -19.86 8.78
C LEU A 17 -17.66 -20.82 7.61
N ASP A 18 -18.34 -21.92 7.85
CA ASP A 18 -18.58 -22.94 6.81
C ASP A 18 -19.42 -22.40 5.66
N SER A 19 -20.42 -21.57 5.97
CA SER A 19 -21.28 -20.92 4.98
C SER A 19 -21.91 -19.66 5.52
N LEU A 20 -22.06 -18.63 4.68
CA LEU A 20 -22.78 -17.40 5.01
C LEU A 20 -24.26 -17.55 4.62
N ASN A 21 -25.14 -17.64 5.62
CA ASN A 21 -26.58 -17.75 5.43
C ASN A 21 -27.27 -16.40 5.61
N HIS A 22 -27.81 -15.85 4.54
CA HIS A 22 -28.52 -14.57 4.57
C HIS A 22 -29.81 -14.66 5.39
N GLY A 23 -30.10 -13.62 6.17
CA GLY A 23 -31.32 -13.54 7.00
C GLY A 23 -31.32 -14.46 8.23
N SER A 24 -30.20 -15.06 8.59
CA SER A 24 -30.03 -15.99 9.70
C SER A 24 -28.91 -15.57 10.63
N VAL A 25 -28.89 -16.11 11.85
CA VAL A 25 -27.76 -15.99 12.75
C VAL A 25 -26.65 -16.92 12.26
N ASN A 26 -25.52 -16.36 11.91
CA ASN A 26 -24.30 -17.11 11.58
C ASN A 26 -23.36 -17.12 12.79
N ARG A 27 -22.70 -18.23 13.04
CA ARG A 27 -21.67 -18.35 14.10
C ARG A 27 -20.35 -18.66 13.44
N VAL A 28 -19.33 -17.91 13.86
CA VAL A 28 -17.98 -18.03 13.30
C VAL A 28 -17.24 -19.22 13.91
N ASN A 29 -16.39 -19.87 13.13
CA ASN A 29 -15.48 -20.92 13.57
C ASN A 29 -14.19 -20.30 14.12
N GLU A 30 -13.71 -19.21 13.50
CA GLU A 30 -12.52 -18.47 13.87
C GLU A 30 -12.72 -16.98 13.61
N GLU A 31 -12.11 -16.15 14.46
CA GLU A 31 -12.11 -14.70 14.29
C GLU A 31 -10.74 -14.09 14.63
N ASN A 32 -10.34 -13.11 13.86
CA ASN A 32 -9.07 -12.40 14.02
C ASN A 32 -9.26 -10.91 13.77
N ILE A 33 -8.46 -10.09 14.46
CA ILE A 33 -8.48 -8.62 14.32
C ILE A 33 -7.07 -8.16 13.97
N TYR A 34 -6.94 -7.46 12.85
CA TYR A 34 -5.65 -6.93 12.38
C TYR A 34 -5.74 -5.43 12.15
N PRO A 35 -4.71 -4.65 12.52
CA PRO A 35 -4.54 -3.30 12.02
C PRO A 35 -4.37 -3.33 10.51
N GLY A 36 -5.17 -2.58 9.79
CA GLY A 36 -5.19 -2.56 8.33
C GLY A 36 -4.86 -1.18 7.76
N GLY A 37 -4.46 -1.19 6.50
CA GLY A 37 -4.11 -0.02 5.72
C GLY A 37 -2.78 -0.18 5.02
N LYS A 38 -2.74 0.10 3.72
CA LYS A 38 -1.57 -0.18 2.88
C LYS A 38 -0.27 0.43 3.42
N GLY A 39 -0.27 1.70 3.83
CA GLY A 39 0.92 2.34 4.39
C GLY A 39 1.34 1.73 5.73
N ILE A 40 0.38 1.29 6.58
CA ILE A 40 0.67 0.57 7.82
C ILE A 40 1.32 -0.79 7.50
N ASN A 41 0.83 -1.50 6.50
CA ASN A 41 1.42 -2.76 6.05
C ASN A 41 2.85 -2.57 5.55
N VAL A 42 3.10 -1.53 4.74
CA VAL A 42 4.46 -1.16 4.31
C VAL A 42 5.35 -0.86 5.52
N SER A 43 4.85 -0.10 6.51
CA SER A 43 5.59 0.21 7.76
C SER A 43 5.95 -1.06 8.54
N ASN A 44 5.03 -2.00 8.67
CA ASN A 44 5.27 -3.28 9.33
C ASN A 44 6.44 -4.03 8.69
N ILE A 45 6.38 -4.25 7.38
CA ILE A 45 7.42 -5.00 6.66
C ILE A 45 8.77 -4.26 6.66
N LEU A 46 8.78 -2.93 6.53
CA LEU A 46 10.01 -2.15 6.67
C LEU A 46 10.65 -2.35 8.06
N ASN A 47 9.84 -2.39 9.11
CA ASN A 47 10.31 -2.63 10.47
C ASN A 47 10.90 -4.04 10.63
N GLU A 48 10.22 -5.07 10.12
CA GLU A 48 10.74 -6.45 10.10
C GLU A 48 12.08 -6.55 9.34
N LEU A 49 12.26 -5.75 8.29
CA LEU A 49 13.50 -5.65 7.54
C LEU A 49 14.57 -4.76 8.23
N GLY A 50 14.29 -4.24 9.44
CA GLY A 50 15.21 -3.42 10.22
C GLY A 50 15.28 -1.93 9.82
N TYR A 51 14.33 -1.44 9.03
CA TYR A 51 14.28 -0.05 8.59
C TYR A 51 13.38 0.79 9.48
N LYS A 52 13.98 1.79 10.13
CA LYS A 52 13.22 2.80 10.88
C LYS A 52 12.33 3.60 9.93
N ASN A 53 11.05 3.67 10.28
CA ASN A 53 10.06 4.41 9.52
C ASN A 53 9.03 5.04 10.46
N ILE A 54 8.20 5.94 9.93
CA ILE A 54 7.13 6.62 10.68
C ILE A 54 5.84 6.54 9.84
N ALA A 55 4.80 5.93 10.43
CA ALA A 55 3.48 5.89 9.81
C ALA A 55 2.70 7.17 10.13
N LEU A 56 2.19 7.82 9.09
CA LEU A 56 1.35 9.01 9.12
C LEU A 56 -0.06 8.67 8.61
N GLY A 57 -1.03 9.49 8.96
CA GLY A 57 -2.41 9.38 8.50
C GLY A 57 -3.39 9.85 9.55
N PHE A 58 -4.63 9.38 9.47
CA PHE A 58 -5.71 9.80 10.35
C PHE A 58 -6.28 8.61 11.10
N ILE A 59 -6.51 8.80 12.40
CA ILE A 59 -7.18 7.82 13.26
C ILE A 59 -8.29 8.50 14.04
N SER A 60 -9.25 7.73 14.56
CA SER A 60 -10.32 8.23 15.40
C SER A 60 -10.89 7.15 16.31
N GLY A 61 -11.31 7.55 17.50
CA GLY A 61 -12.03 6.72 18.46
C GLY A 61 -11.27 5.47 18.93
N PHE A 62 -12.01 4.52 19.50
CA PHE A 62 -11.43 3.32 20.10
C PHE A 62 -10.70 2.43 19.09
N THR A 63 -11.17 2.38 17.86
CA THR A 63 -10.56 1.61 16.78
C THR A 63 -9.22 2.21 16.32
N GLY A 64 -9.14 3.55 16.29
CA GLY A 64 -7.88 4.25 16.02
C GLY A 64 -6.86 4.01 17.11
N LYS A 65 -7.30 4.06 18.39
CA LYS A 65 -6.46 3.73 19.54
C LYS A 65 -5.93 2.30 19.46
N TYR A 66 -6.76 1.31 19.09
CA TYR A 66 -6.34 -0.07 18.92
C TYR A 66 -5.20 -0.20 17.88
N ILE A 67 -5.28 0.53 16.75
CA ILE A 67 -4.23 0.52 15.73
C ILE A 67 -2.91 1.04 16.33
N VAL A 68 -2.95 2.20 17.02
CA VAL A 68 -1.75 2.78 17.65
C VAL A 68 -1.15 1.83 18.68
N ASP A 69 -1.96 1.28 19.59
CA ASP A 69 -1.51 0.35 20.62
C ASP A 69 -0.85 -0.91 19.99
N SER A 70 -1.45 -1.42 18.90
CA SER A 70 -0.92 -2.57 18.13
C SER A 70 0.41 -2.25 17.47
N MET A 71 0.57 -1.05 16.92
CA MET A 71 1.83 -0.60 16.31
C MET A 71 2.93 -0.44 17.36
N ILE A 72 2.60 0.18 18.49
CA ILE A 72 3.54 0.35 19.61
C ILE A 72 4.02 -1.03 20.14
N ALA A 73 3.11 -1.99 20.28
CA ALA A 73 3.45 -3.35 20.71
C ALA A 73 4.44 -4.05 19.76
N LYS A 74 4.47 -3.67 18.48
CA LYS A 74 5.42 -4.14 17.47
C LYS A 74 6.66 -3.23 17.32
N ASN A 75 6.87 -2.25 18.21
CA ASN A 75 7.93 -1.24 18.13
C ASN A 75 7.91 -0.40 16.83
N LEU A 76 6.74 -0.19 16.27
CA LEU A 76 6.53 0.67 15.10
C LEU A 76 6.31 2.12 15.55
N ASN A 77 6.97 3.05 14.86
CA ASN A 77 6.72 4.47 15.10
C ASN A 77 5.52 4.94 14.26
N CYS A 78 4.64 5.68 14.89
CA CYS A 78 3.53 6.35 14.22
C CYS A 78 3.38 7.78 14.74
N ASP A 79 2.92 8.66 13.85
CA ASP A 79 2.61 10.05 14.18
C ASP A 79 1.30 10.43 13.48
N PHE A 80 0.23 9.69 13.84
CA PHE A 80 -1.11 9.90 13.31
C PHE A 80 -1.74 11.19 13.81
N ILE A 81 -2.65 11.73 13.02
CA ILE A 81 -3.54 12.82 13.40
C ILE A 81 -4.81 12.19 13.97
N GLU A 82 -5.08 12.45 15.24
CA GLU A 82 -6.29 11.98 15.90
C GLU A 82 -7.45 12.93 15.61
N LEU A 83 -8.50 12.39 14.98
CA LEU A 83 -9.71 13.13 14.65
C LEU A 83 -10.65 13.15 15.86
N SER A 84 -11.33 14.28 16.07
CA SER A 84 -12.20 14.49 17.23
C SER A 84 -13.52 13.73 17.19
N ASN A 85 -13.96 13.26 16.01
CA ASN A 85 -15.27 12.64 15.82
C ASN A 85 -15.19 11.34 15.04
N GLY A 86 -16.14 10.43 15.31
CA GLY A 86 -16.26 9.16 14.62
C GLY A 86 -15.33 8.08 15.17
N PHE A 87 -15.00 7.14 14.32
CA PHE A 87 -14.06 6.08 14.61
C PHE A 87 -13.35 5.63 13.33
N THR A 88 -12.12 5.17 13.45
CA THR A 88 -11.40 4.52 12.35
C THR A 88 -12.19 3.31 11.86
N ARG A 89 -12.36 3.18 10.56
CA ARG A 89 -13.25 2.19 9.96
C ARG A 89 -12.91 0.76 10.34
N ILE A 90 -13.93 -0.07 10.31
CA ILE A 90 -13.82 -1.53 10.44
C ILE A 90 -14.18 -2.12 9.07
N ASN A 91 -13.32 -2.95 8.54
CA ASN A 91 -13.63 -3.82 7.41
C ASN A 91 -13.91 -5.22 7.94
N VAL A 92 -14.98 -5.84 7.47
CA VAL A 92 -15.30 -7.23 7.79
C VAL A 92 -14.96 -8.09 6.59
N LYS A 93 -14.05 -9.06 6.79
CA LYS A 93 -13.65 -10.04 5.79
C LYS A 93 -14.20 -11.39 6.17
N ILE A 94 -15.13 -11.88 5.38
CA ILE A 94 -15.86 -13.11 5.62
C ILE A 94 -15.24 -14.19 4.73
N LYS A 95 -14.56 -15.17 5.35
CA LYS A 95 -14.05 -16.37 4.68
C LYS A 95 -15.06 -17.48 4.84
N SER A 96 -15.66 -17.88 3.72
CA SER A 96 -16.60 -19.00 3.65
C SER A 96 -16.38 -19.75 2.33
N ASN A 97 -17.42 -20.34 1.75
CA ASN A 97 -17.35 -20.91 0.39
C ASN A 97 -16.90 -19.85 -0.65
N GLU A 98 -17.24 -18.59 -0.42
CA GLU A 98 -16.80 -17.44 -1.19
C GLU A 98 -16.27 -16.37 -0.22
N GLU A 99 -15.21 -15.67 -0.61
CA GLU A 99 -14.69 -14.54 0.17
C GLU A 99 -15.55 -13.31 -0.07
N THR A 100 -16.04 -12.69 1.03
CA THR A 100 -16.88 -11.50 0.98
C THR A 100 -16.28 -10.41 1.87
N GLU A 101 -16.16 -9.21 1.34
CA GLU A 101 -15.68 -8.05 2.09
C GLU A 101 -16.77 -6.99 2.25
N VAL A 102 -16.91 -6.47 3.48
CA VAL A 102 -17.75 -5.31 3.80
C VAL A 102 -16.85 -4.24 4.38
N ASN A 103 -16.60 -3.19 3.61
CA ASN A 103 -15.65 -2.16 3.95
C ASN A 103 -16.34 -0.89 4.48
N GLY A 104 -15.95 -0.44 5.67
CA GLY A 104 -16.44 0.82 6.26
C GLY A 104 -15.88 2.05 5.55
N ASN A 105 -16.61 3.17 5.62
CA ASN A 105 -16.20 4.43 4.97
C ASN A 105 -15.07 5.16 5.72
N GLY A 106 -15.02 5.02 7.04
CA GLY A 106 -14.12 5.77 7.90
C GLY A 106 -14.68 7.13 8.36
N PRO A 107 -13.93 7.84 9.20
CA PRO A 107 -14.34 9.12 9.75
C PRO A 107 -14.23 10.24 8.72
N ASN A 108 -14.94 11.33 8.97
CA ASN A 108 -14.81 12.56 8.20
C ASN A 108 -13.52 13.29 8.60
N ILE A 109 -12.74 13.72 7.60
CA ILE A 109 -11.50 14.47 7.79
C ILE A 109 -11.77 15.93 7.45
N SER A 110 -11.54 16.83 8.41
CA SER A 110 -11.73 18.26 8.22
C SER A 110 -10.55 18.90 7.47
N GLU A 111 -10.78 20.10 6.91
CA GLU A 111 -9.70 20.89 6.32
C GLU A 111 -8.59 21.21 7.33
N GLU A 112 -8.95 21.45 8.60
CA GLU A 112 -7.98 21.68 9.68
C GLU A 112 -7.11 20.46 9.91
N ASP A 113 -7.69 19.25 9.91
CA ASP A 113 -6.94 18.00 10.09
C ASP A 113 -6.07 17.70 8.85
N LEU A 114 -6.56 18.00 7.65
CA LEU A 114 -5.76 17.93 6.43
C LEU A 114 -4.54 18.86 6.49
N GLN A 115 -4.72 20.08 7.02
CA GLN A 115 -3.59 21.00 7.19
C GLN A 115 -2.54 20.45 8.13
N LYS A 116 -2.91 19.76 9.22
CA LYS A 116 -1.95 19.07 10.12
C LYS A 116 -1.14 18.01 9.37
N LEU A 117 -1.75 17.29 8.42
CA LEU A 117 -1.02 16.34 7.57
C LEU A 117 -0.04 17.08 6.66
N TYR A 118 -0.48 18.15 6.01
CA TYR A 118 0.41 18.97 5.17
C TYR A 118 1.60 19.53 5.96
N ASP A 119 1.38 20.00 7.19
CA ASP A 119 2.47 20.52 8.03
C ASP A 119 3.51 19.42 8.34
N LYS A 120 3.08 18.16 8.56
CA LYS A 120 3.99 17.02 8.73
C LYS A 120 4.76 16.73 7.42
N ILE A 121 4.07 16.74 6.28
CA ILE A 121 4.68 16.53 4.95
C ILE A 121 5.68 17.63 4.61
N ASP A 122 5.36 18.87 4.91
CA ASP A 122 6.25 20.02 4.66
C ASP A 122 7.55 19.96 5.48
N ASN A 123 7.57 19.21 6.57
CA ASN A 123 8.76 18.99 7.40
C ASN A 123 9.70 17.87 6.88
N LEU A 124 9.33 17.13 5.84
CA LEU A 124 10.19 16.12 5.22
C LEU A 124 11.44 16.78 4.61
N LYS A 125 12.57 16.06 4.69
CA LYS A 125 13.89 16.56 4.29
C LYS A 125 14.40 15.89 3.02
N ASN A 126 15.33 16.54 2.36
CA ASN A 126 16.03 15.96 1.21
C ASN A 126 16.63 14.59 1.58
N GLY A 127 16.40 13.61 0.72
CA GLY A 127 16.83 12.22 0.92
C GLY A 127 15.85 11.34 1.67
N ASP A 128 14.75 11.90 2.21
CA ASP A 128 13.67 11.11 2.77
C ASP A 128 12.93 10.32 1.68
N ILE A 129 12.21 9.28 2.11
CA ILE A 129 11.31 8.50 1.26
C ILE A 129 9.90 8.68 1.80
N LEU A 130 8.95 8.97 0.91
CA LEU A 130 7.53 9.05 1.23
C LEU A 130 6.75 7.99 0.46
N VAL A 131 6.01 7.17 1.16
CA VAL A 131 5.10 6.17 0.57
C VAL A 131 3.66 6.66 0.70
N LEU A 132 3.02 6.95 -0.42
CA LEU A 132 1.60 7.26 -0.51
C LEU A 132 0.87 5.98 -0.92
N ALA A 133 0.14 5.35 0.00
CA ALA A 133 -0.43 4.04 -0.24
C ALA A 133 -1.91 3.95 0.18
N GLY A 134 -2.73 3.35 -0.69
CA GLY A 134 -4.14 3.10 -0.46
C GLY A 134 -5.08 4.15 -1.08
N SER A 135 -6.35 4.04 -0.72
CA SER A 135 -7.41 4.91 -1.19
C SER A 135 -7.51 6.21 -0.38
N ILE A 136 -8.02 7.24 -1.00
CA ILE A 136 -8.44 8.49 -0.33
C ILE A 136 -9.89 8.29 0.16
N PRO A 137 -10.21 8.67 1.43
CA PRO A 137 -11.60 8.66 1.89
C PRO A 137 -12.51 9.52 1.00
N SER A 138 -13.75 9.09 0.79
CA SER A 138 -14.70 9.82 -0.06
C SER A 138 -15.07 11.24 0.44
N THR A 139 -14.70 11.54 1.67
CA THR A 139 -14.89 12.86 2.30
C THR A 139 -13.76 13.85 2.01
N VAL A 140 -12.71 13.40 1.31
CA VAL A 140 -11.51 14.19 0.98
C VAL A 140 -11.39 14.29 -0.54
N ASP A 141 -10.92 15.42 -1.04
CA ASP A 141 -10.66 15.64 -2.47
C ASP A 141 -9.68 14.58 -3.01
N ASP A 142 -10.03 13.98 -4.13
CA ASP A 142 -9.20 12.97 -4.83
C ASP A 142 -7.85 13.53 -5.32
N LYS A 143 -7.67 14.86 -5.29
CA LYS A 143 -6.40 15.54 -5.58
C LYS A 143 -5.41 15.54 -4.42
N LEU A 144 -5.73 14.92 -3.27
CA LEU A 144 -4.85 15.00 -2.09
C LEU A 144 -3.44 14.47 -2.38
N TYR A 145 -3.28 13.34 -3.08
CA TYR A 145 -1.95 12.84 -3.47
C TYR A 145 -1.23 13.81 -4.41
N GLU A 146 -1.94 14.38 -5.36
CA GLU A 146 -1.41 15.42 -6.24
C GLU A 146 -0.93 16.65 -5.45
N ASN A 147 -1.74 17.12 -4.50
CA ASN A 147 -1.39 18.26 -3.63
C ASN A 147 -0.15 17.97 -2.77
N ILE A 148 -0.02 16.76 -2.24
CA ILE A 148 1.17 16.34 -1.48
C ILE A 148 2.40 16.36 -2.39
N MET A 149 2.32 15.77 -3.59
CA MET A 149 3.46 15.73 -4.51
C MET A 149 3.89 17.11 -4.97
N LYS A 150 2.93 17.99 -5.24
CA LYS A 150 3.21 19.40 -5.60
C LYS A 150 3.96 20.14 -4.49
N ARG A 151 3.61 19.92 -3.21
CA ARG A 151 4.31 20.54 -2.05
C ARG A 151 5.76 20.09 -1.92
N LEU A 152 6.08 18.91 -2.44
CA LEU A 152 7.40 18.30 -2.34
C LEU A 152 8.24 18.43 -3.62
N GLU A 153 7.74 19.11 -4.65
CA GLU A 153 8.35 19.17 -5.99
C GLU A 153 9.79 19.73 -5.94
N ASP A 154 10.03 20.74 -5.09
CA ASP A 154 11.35 21.36 -4.92
C ASP A 154 12.28 20.61 -3.96
N LYS A 155 11.84 19.46 -3.40
CA LYS A 155 12.61 18.65 -2.47
C LYS A 155 13.06 17.35 -3.13
N ASN A 156 14.31 16.97 -2.87
CA ASN A 156 14.85 15.68 -3.33
C ASN A 156 14.32 14.52 -2.44
N ILE A 157 13.02 14.23 -2.54
CA ILE A 157 12.35 13.15 -1.82
C ILE A 157 11.96 12.07 -2.83
N LYS A 158 12.25 10.81 -2.50
CA LYS A 158 11.77 9.68 -3.30
C LYS A 158 10.33 9.36 -2.92
N ILE A 159 9.38 9.66 -3.81
CA ILE A 159 7.97 9.40 -3.56
C ILE A 159 7.57 8.08 -4.25
N VAL A 160 7.06 7.15 -3.46
CA VAL A 160 6.52 5.87 -3.89
C VAL A 160 5.01 5.93 -3.81
N VAL A 161 4.32 5.56 -4.90
CA VAL A 161 2.85 5.61 -4.96
C VAL A 161 2.29 4.22 -5.26
N ASP A 162 1.49 3.70 -4.32
CA ASP A 162 0.67 2.49 -4.49
C ASP A 162 -0.82 2.84 -4.36
N ALA A 163 -1.35 3.39 -5.44
CA ALA A 163 -2.73 3.82 -5.58
C ALA A 163 -3.34 3.26 -6.86
N THR A 164 -4.68 3.31 -6.94
CA THR A 164 -5.41 2.72 -8.07
C THR A 164 -5.93 3.78 -9.03
N LYS A 165 -6.08 3.40 -10.30
CA LYS A 165 -6.81 4.16 -11.35
C LYS A 165 -6.39 5.64 -11.42
N ASN A 166 -7.37 6.53 -11.35
CA ASN A 166 -7.17 7.96 -11.53
C ASN A 166 -6.22 8.56 -10.48
N LEU A 167 -6.21 8.05 -9.25
CA LEU A 167 -5.29 8.55 -8.22
C LEU A 167 -3.83 8.35 -8.63
N LEU A 168 -3.52 7.21 -9.26
CA LEU A 168 -2.18 6.95 -9.77
C LEU A 168 -1.87 7.81 -11.00
N LEU A 169 -2.79 7.89 -11.97
CA LEU A 169 -2.57 8.64 -13.20
C LEU A 169 -2.36 10.15 -12.94
N ASN A 170 -3.11 10.72 -12.00
CA ASN A 170 -3.03 12.15 -11.67
C ASN A 170 -1.66 12.58 -11.11
N VAL A 171 -0.93 11.67 -10.46
CA VAL A 171 0.36 11.98 -9.83
C VAL A 171 1.56 11.76 -10.74
N LEU A 172 1.40 11.13 -11.92
CA LEU A 172 2.51 10.79 -12.82
C LEU A 172 3.28 12.05 -13.28
N LYS A 173 2.59 13.14 -13.55
CA LYS A 173 3.20 14.44 -13.96
C LYS A 173 4.18 15.02 -12.93
N TYR A 174 4.17 14.53 -11.67
CA TYR A 174 5.11 14.93 -10.62
C TYR A 174 6.28 13.93 -10.45
N ASN A 175 6.49 13.05 -11.42
CA ASN A 175 7.62 12.12 -11.52
C ASN A 175 7.85 11.27 -10.27
N PRO A 176 6.86 10.48 -9.79
CA PRO A 176 7.06 9.57 -8.66
C PRO A 176 8.26 8.65 -8.90
N PHE A 177 9.06 8.44 -7.83
CA PHE A 177 10.22 7.56 -7.91
C PHE A 177 9.85 6.12 -8.26
N LEU A 178 8.75 5.63 -7.69
CA LEU A 178 8.22 4.30 -7.94
C LEU A 178 6.69 4.34 -7.94
N ILE A 179 6.09 3.65 -8.89
CA ILE A 179 4.68 3.27 -8.83
C ILE A 179 4.56 1.74 -8.88
N LYS A 180 3.51 1.19 -8.22
CA LYS A 180 3.28 -0.26 -8.21
C LYS A 180 1.82 -0.63 -8.53
N PRO A 181 1.35 -0.57 -9.76
CA PRO A 181 0.11 -1.24 -10.14
C PRO A 181 0.30 -2.77 -10.25
N ASN A 182 -0.79 -3.53 -10.16
CA ASN A 182 -0.81 -4.91 -10.60
C ASN A 182 -1.23 -5.01 -12.08
N ASN A 183 -1.11 -6.22 -12.67
CA ASN A 183 -1.47 -6.43 -14.08
C ASN A 183 -2.95 -6.13 -14.38
N HIS A 184 -3.87 -6.42 -13.45
CA HIS A 184 -5.30 -6.12 -13.63
C HIS A 184 -5.58 -4.62 -13.56
N GLU A 185 -4.95 -3.91 -12.62
CA GLU A 185 -5.03 -2.44 -12.55
C GLU A 185 -4.48 -1.79 -13.83
N LEU A 186 -3.41 -2.36 -14.39
CA LEU A 186 -2.83 -1.90 -15.65
C LEU A 186 -3.79 -2.14 -16.83
N GLU A 187 -4.44 -3.31 -16.89
CA GLU A 187 -5.51 -3.60 -17.86
C GLU A 187 -6.65 -2.59 -17.77
N GLU A 188 -7.11 -2.31 -16.55
CA GLU A 188 -8.20 -1.36 -16.30
C GLU A 188 -7.83 0.08 -16.67
N MET A 189 -6.63 0.54 -16.31
CA MET A 189 -6.17 1.91 -16.62
C MET A 189 -6.13 2.20 -18.11
N PHE A 190 -5.76 1.20 -18.91
CA PHE A 190 -5.66 1.37 -20.37
C PHE A 190 -6.79 0.74 -21.15
N ASN A 191 -7.78 0.13 -20.49
CA ASN A 191 -8.90 -0.60 -21.08
C ASN A 191 -8.44 -1.63 -22.14
N VAL A 192 -7.50 -2.49 -21.74
CA VAL A 192 -6.87 -3.52 -22.59
C VAL A 192 -6.80 -4.85 -21.89
N LYS A 193 -6.46 -5.91 -22.65
CA LYS A 193 -6.03 -7.19 -22.12
C LYS A 193 -4.53 -7.37 -22.34
N LEU A 194 -3.83 -7.86 -21.31
CA LEU A 194 -2.40 -8.11 -21.34
C LEU A 194 -2.19 -9.63 -21.45
N ASN A 195 -1.63 -10.07 -22.56
CA ASN A 195 -1.49 -11.50 -22.85
C ASN A 195 -0.03 -11.98 -22.81
N SER A 196 0.92 -11.07 -22.69
CA SER A 196 2.35 -11.39 -22.67
C SER A 196 3.16 -10.39 -21.81
N ILE A 197 4.39 -10.78 -21.50
CA ILE A 197 5.36 -9.91 -20.81
C ILE A 197 5.68 -8.67 -21.64
N GLU A 198 5.73 -8.82 -22.97
CA GLU A 198 5.93 -7.71 -23.91
C GLU A 198 4.78 -6.69 -23.86
N ASP A 199 3.54 -7.17 -23.72
CA ASP A 199 2.40 -6.27 -23.51
C ASP A 199 2.53 -5.51 -22.20
N ILE A 200 2.83 -6.21 -21.11
CA ILE A 200 3.02 -5.61 -19.78
C ILE A 200 4.15 -4.55 -19.82
N SER A 201 5.29 -4.90 -20.43
CA SER A 201 6.43 -3.98 -20.58
C SER A 201 6.06 -2.74 -21.39
N ARG A 202 5.29 -2.92 -22.49
CA ARG A 202 4.82 -1.82 -23.33
C ARG A 202 3.91 -0.85 -22.57
N TYR A 203 3.00 -1.35 -21.73
CA TYR A 203 2.11 -0.49 -20.93
C TYR A 203 2.81 0.08 -19.70
N ALA A 204 3.78 -0.62 -19.12
CA ALA A 204 4.68 -0.05 -18.11
C ALA A 204 5.45 1.15 -18.70
N LYS A 205 5.94 1.03 -19.95
CA LYS A 205 6.60 2.14 -20.66
C LYS A 205 5.68 3.35 -20.86
N LYS A 206 4.39 3.14 -21.15
CA LYS A 206 3.43 4.25 -21.24
C LYS A 206 3.30 5.00 -19.91
N LEU A 207 3.24 4.29 -18.77
CA LEU A 207 3.21 4.93 -17.46
C LEU A 207 4.50 5.71 -17.18
N GLN A 208 5.64 5.18 -17.62
CA GLN A 208 6.92 5.88 -17.53
C GLN A 208 6.94 7.14 -18.42
N ASP A 209 6.45 7.05 -19.65
CA ASP A 209 6.35 8.20 -20.56
C ASP A 209 5.37 9.28 -20.04
N MET A 210 4.43 8.91 -19.18
CA MET A 210 3.54 9.83 -18.47
C MET A 210 4.19 10.46 -17.23
N GLY A 211 5.40 10.00 -16.82
CA GLY A 211 6.18 10.62 -15.77
C GLY A 211 6.71 9.70 -14.67
N ALA A 212 6.24 8.47 -14.53
CA ALA A 212 6.78 7.56 -13.52
C ALA A 212 8.26 7.27 -13.79
N ARG A 213 9.14 7.39 -12.77
CA ARG A 213 10.55 7.07 -12.95
C ARG A 213 10.77 5.56 -13.03
N ASN A 214 10.21 4.81 -12.11
CA ASN A 214 10.26 3.35 -12.08
C ASN A 214 8.85 2.77 -11.98
N VAL A 215 8.58 1.71 -12.72
CA VAL A 215 7.26 1.06 -12.78
C VAL A 215 7.41 -0.40 -12.39
N LEU A 216 6.87 -0.79 -11.24
CA LEU A 216 6.85 -2.14 -10.71
C LEU A 216 5.46 -2.74 -10.94
N ILE A 217 5.36 -3.75 -11.80
CA ILE A 217 4.09 -4.44 -12.07
C ILE A 217 4.10 -5.78 -11.32
N SER A 218 3.17 -5.94 -10.36
CA SER A 218 2.95 -7.22 -9.70
C SER A 218 2.00 -8.09 -10.54
N MET A 219 2.34 -9.37 -10.73
CA MET A 219 1.61 -10.31 -11.58
C MET A 219 1.15 -11.55 -10.81
N GLY A 220 1.03 -11.45 -9.50
CA GLY A 220 0.63 -12.56 -8.63
C GLY A 220 1.56 -13.76 -8.78
N LYS A 221 1.00 -14.92 -9.14
CA LYS A 221 1.77 -16.16 -9.34
C LYS A 221 2.83 -16.08 -10.46
N ASP A 222 2.66 -15.17 -11.39
CA ASP A 222 3.57 -15.00 -12.53
C ASP A 222 4.75 -14.06 -12.21
N GLY A 223 4.86 -13.61 -10.95
CA GLY A 223 6.00 -12.83 -10.46
C GLY A 223 5.82 -11.33 -10.55
N ALA A 224 6.86 -10.63 -10.96
CA ALA A 224 6.85 -9.18 -11.11
C ALA A 224 7.77 -8.70 -12.23
N LEU A 225 7.38 -7.58 -12.87
CA LEU A 225 8.17 -6.86 -13.84
C LEU A 225 8.54 -5.47 -13.28
N LEU A 226 9.79 -5.09 -13.41
CA LEU A 226 10.27 -3.75 -13.11
C LEU A 226 10.84 -3.09 -14.37
N LEU A 227 10.27 -1.95 -14.76
CA LEU A 227 10.85 -1.03 -15.72
C LEU A 227 11.50 0.13 -14.95
N THR A 228 12.80 0.32 -15.13
CA THR A 228 13.58 1.33 -14.40
C THR A 228 13.68 2.65 -15.15
N GLU A 229 14.03 3.72 -14.44
CA GLU A 229 14.30 5.04 -15.03
C GLU A 229 15.43 5.03 -16.08
N ASN A 230 16.29 3.99 -16.07
CA ASN A 230 17.33 3.75 -17.08
C ASN A 230 16.82 2.98 -18.30
N ASN A 231 15.52 2.71 -18.41
CA ASN A 231 14.89 1.87 -19.44
C ASN A 231 15.36 0.40 -19.42
N GLU A 232 15.82 -0.10 -18.28
CA GLU A 232 16.13 -1.51 -18.07
C GLU A 232 14.86 -2.24 -17.61
N VAL A 233 14.64 -3.45 -18.12
CA VAL A 233 13.53 -4.33 -17.70
C VAL A 233 14.08 -5.51 -16.94
N PHE A 234 13.63 -5.69 -15.71
CA PHE A 234 13.94 -6.83 -14.87
C PHE A 234 12.67 -7.64 -14.61
N LEU A 235 12.83 -8.96 -14.56
CA LEU A 235 11.76 -9.90 -14.22
C LEU A 235 12.15 -10.69 -12.97
N SER A 236 11.19 -10.91 -12.09
CA SER A 236 11.35 -11.80 -10.95
C SER A 236 10.23 -12.83 -10.94
N ASN A 237 10.59 -14.10 -10.87
CA ASN A 237 9.62 -15.18 -10.72
C ASN A 237 9.13 -15.26 -9.28
N THR A 238 7.92 -15.78 -9.09
CA THR A 238 7.38 -16.10 -7.77
C THR A 238 8.00 -17.42 -7.25
N PRO A 239 8.48 -17.48 -6.01
CA PRO A 239 8.86 -18.73 -5.38
C PRO A 239 7.68 -19.70 -5.34
N LYS A 240 7.98 -21.01 -5.38
CA LYS A 240 6.95 -22.05 -5.21
C LYS A 240 6.47 -22.08 -3.76
N GLY A 241 5.17 -22.04 -3.55
CA GLY A 241 4.55 -22.11 -2.23
C GLY A 241 3.03 -22.19 -2.32
N THR A 242 2.38 -22.40 -1.18
CA THR A 242 0.91 -22.41 -1.07
C THR A 242 0.45 -21.03 -0.60
N VAL A 243 -0.36 -20.37 -1.42
CA VAL A 243 -0.98 -19.10 -1.05
C VAL A 243 -1.98 -19.33 0.07
N LYS A 244 -1.81 -18.62 1.18
CA LYS A 244 -2.72 -18.61 2.33
C LYS A 244 -3.54 -17.33 2.38
N ASN A 245 -2.90 -16.19 2.12
CA ASN A 245 -3.54 -14.88 2.14
C ASN A 245 -2.81 -13.92 1.20
N SER A 246 -3.50 -13.37 0.20
CA SER A 246 -2.90 -12.42 -0.75
C SER A 246 -2.94 -10.97 -0.27
N VAL A 247 -3.67 -10.68 0.82
CA VAL A 247 -3.80 -9.33 1.37
C VAL A 247 -2.45 -8.84 1.92
N GLY A 248 -2.06 -7.62 1.55
CA GLY A 248 -0.78 -7.04 1.96
C GLY A 248 0.45 -7.51 1.18
N ALA A 249 0.34 -8.52 0.29
CA ALA A 249 1.47 -8.98 -0.52
C ALA A 249 2.05 -7.86 -1.41
N GLY A 250 1.19 -7.02 -2.00
CA GLY A 250 1.61 -5.85 -2.77
C GLY A 250 2.33 -4.79 -1.92
N ASP A 251 1.84 -4.56 -0.70
CA ASP A 251 2.43 -3.62 0.26
C ASP A 251 3.80 -4.12 0.71
N SER A 252 3.91 -5.43 0.97
CA SER A 252 5.17 -6.11 1.30
C SER A 252 6.18 -6.02 0.18
N MET A 253 5.73 -6.11 -1.08
CA MET A 253 6.58 -5.92 -2.26
C MET A 253 7.13 -4.50 -2.33
N VAL A 254 6.33 -3.47 -2.03
CA VAL A 254 6.79 -2.08 -1.94
C VAL A 254 7.85 -1.92 -0.85
N ALA A 255 7.60 -2.44 0.34
CA ALA A 255 8.54 -2.39 1.46
C ALA A 255 9.87 -3.07 1.12
N GLY A 256 9.83 -4.30 0.59
CA GLY A 256 11.00 -5.05 0.17
C GLY A 256 11.77 -4.35 -0.95
N PHE A 257 11.08 -3.74 -1.92
CA PHE A 257 11.73 -2.94 -2.96
C PHE A 257 12.49 -1.75 -2.37
N ILE A 258 11.86 -0.98 -1.48
CA ILE A 258 12.51 0.16 -0.81
C ILE A 258 13.75 -0.32 -0.03
N ALA A 259 13.63 -1.38 0.75
CA ALA A 259 14.73 -1.94 1.53
C ALA A 259 15.89 -2.43 0.64
N GLY A 260 15.58 -3.19 -0.41
CA GLY A 260 16.57 -3.68 -1.36
C GLY A 260 17.31 -2.57 -2.10
N TYR A 261 16.58 -1.52 -2.50
CA TYR A 261 17.16 -0.35 -3.12
C TYR A 261 18.09 0.43 -2.16
N LEU A 262 17.66 0.63 -0.91
CA LEU A 262 18.48 1.31 0.11
C LEU A 262 19.75 0.53 0.45
N ASN A 263 19.70 -0.81 0.45
CA ASN A 263 20.85 -1.65 0.75
C ASN A 263 21.92 -1.64 -0.32
N THR A 264 21.50 -1.63 -1.58
CA THR A 264 22.41 -1.96 -2.70
C THR A 264 22.52 -0.86 -3.74
N ASN A 265 21.58 0.08 -3.77
CA ASN A 265 21.37 1.05 -4.84
C ASN A 265 21.23 0.39 -6.23
N LYS A 266 20.76 -0.88 -6.29
CA LYS A 266 20.55 -1.66 -7.51
C LYS A 266 19.08 -2.04 -7.66
N TYR A 267 18.52 -1.76 -8.82
CA TYR A 267 17.10 -2.03 -9.12
C TYR A 267 16.78 -3.52 -9.18
N GLU A 268 17.67 -4.34 -9.69
CA GLU A 268 17.50 -5.80 -9.75
C GLU A 268 17.37 -6.41 -8.33
N GLU A 269 18.24 -6.00 -7.41
CA GLU A 269 18.20 -6.48 -6.01
C GLU A 269 16.96 -5.93 -5.26
N ALA A 270 16.54 -4.70 -5.57
CA ALA A 270 15.29 -4.14 -5.07
C ALA A 270 14.07 -4.96 -5.52
N LEU A 271 14.00 -5.33 -6.81
CA LEU A 271 12.95 -6.20 -7.33
C LEU A 271 12.95 -7.57 -6.66
N LYS A 272 14.12 -8.22 -6.54
CA LYS A 272 14.24 -9.55 -5.91
C LYS A 272 13.74 -9.54 -4.48
N LEU A 273 14.17 -8.57 -3.66
CA LEU A 273 13.71 -8.48 -2.27
C LEU A 273 12.22 -8.12 -2.20
N GLY A 274 11.74 -7.23 -3.07
CA GLY A 274 10.31 -6.92 -3.17
C GLY A 274 9.46 -8.14 -3.48
N ALA A 275 9.83 -8.92 -4.49
CA ALA A 275 9.13 -10.15 -4.86
C ALA A 275 9.19 -11.22 -3.74
N ALA A 276 10.32 -11.33 -3.04
CA ALA A 276 10.48 -12.23 -1.90
C ALA A 276 9.53 -11.84 -0.75
N CYS A 277 9.48 -10.55 -0.36
CA CYS A 277 8.60 -10.06 0.71
C CYS A 277 7.12 -10.25 0.35
N GLY A 278 6.73 -9.93 -0.89
CA GLY A 278 5.37 -10.14 -1.38
C GLY A 278 4.97 -11.60 -1.33
N SER A 279 5.86 -12.50 -1.75
CA SER A 279 5.61 -13.95 -1.71
C SER A 279 5.57 -14.50 -0.28
N ALA A 280 6.45 -14.04 0.61
CA ALA A 280 6.46 -14.43 2.01
C ALA A 280 5.13 -14.08 2.69
N THR A 281 4.60 -12.86 2.46
CA THR A 281 3.27 -12.46 2.94
C THR A 281 2.18 -13.33 2.33
N ALA A 282 2.20 -13.59 1.02
CA ALA A 282 1.19 -14.44 0.38
C ALA A 282 1.16 -15.88 0.93
N PHE A 283 2.27 -16.38 1.46
CA PHE A 283 2.38 -17.72 2.08
C PHE A 283 2.14 -17.72 3.59
N SER A 284 1.86 -16.57 4.18
CA SER A 284 1.57 -16.40 5.61
C SER A 284 0.08 -16.16 5.85
N ASN A 285 -0.40 -16.36 7.08
CA ASN A 285 -1.79 -16.07 7.45
C ASN A 285 -2.06 -14.56 7.57
N ASP A 286 -1.03 -13.80 7.96
CA ASP A 286 -0.97 -12.34 8.03
C ASP A 286 0.30 -11.86 7.30
N LEU A 287 0.69 -10.61 7.48
CA LEU A 287 1.96 -10.10 6.97
C LEU A 287 3.13 -10.98 7.41
N ALA A 288 4.10 -11.18 6.52
CA ALA A 288 5.32 -11.92 6.86
C ALA A 288 6.11 -11.24 7.98
N THR A 289 6.76 -12.05 8.83
CA THR A 289 7.66 -11.64 9.93
C THR A 289 9.06 -12.16 9.69
#